data_e0973fdc3f27b181690f1ddd3612ec13
#
_entry.id   e0973fdc3f27b181690f1ddd3612ec13
#
_cell.length_a   1.000
_cell.length_b   1.000
_cell.length_c   1.000
_cell.angle_alpha   90.00
_cell.angle_beta   90.00
_cell.angle_gamma   90.00
#
_symmetry.space_group_name_H-M   'P 1'
#
loop_
_entity.id
_entity.type
_entity.pdbx_description
1 polymer ?
#
loop_
_entity_poly.entity_id
_entity_poly.type
_entity_poly.pdbx_seq_one_letter_code
_entity_poly.pdbx_strand_id
1 'polypeptide(L)'
;MTQRKTLFMGMVIAAMVATAIAQDADYREVESPFQDSYEFTVNTDLQPMVAVAGVRWTRFGISVKGDGEIDPEKETPVTVELGFVNTNSESVKVLVIALFEDENGVTLDRLECAKVKAGSDRLKESVQKYRISGAVLRATRQVYLFCEIER
;
A
#
# COMPACT_ATOMS: atom_id res chain seq x y z
N MET A 1 11.81 70.61 -16.02
CA MET A 1 11.64 69.23 -16.52
C MET A 1 12.14 68.24 -15.51
N THR A 2 11.26 67.64 -14.77
CA THR A 2 11.59 66.69 -13.70
C THR A 2 11.39 65.27 -14.24
N GLN A 3 12.49 64.59 -14.49
CA GLN A 3 12.42 63.17 -14.84
C GLN A 3 12.16 62.35 -13.60
N ARG A 4 10.99 61.75 -13.55
CA ARG A 4 10.69 60.71 -12.55
C ARG A 4 11.33 59.39 -12.99
N LYS A 5 12.38 59.00 -12.27
CA LYS A 5 12.95 57.64 -12.33
C LYS A 5 11.99 56.67 -11.63
N THR A 6 11.28 55.88 -12.39
CA THR A 6 10.48 54.79 -11.85
C THR A 6 11.42 53.64 -11.51
N LEU A 7 11.55 53.39 -10.22
CA LEU A 7 12.30 52.25 -9.71
C LEU A 7 11.41 51.02 -9.82
N PHE A 8 11.70 50.14 -10.78
CA PHE A 8 11.07 48.80 -10.85
C PHE A 8 11.73 47.96 -9.74
N MET A 9 10.98 47.78 -8.69
CA MET A 9 11.32 46.85 -7.63
C MET A 9 10.89 45.46 -8.08
N GLY A 10 11.85 44.71 -8.61
CA GLY A 10 11.64 43.29 -8.99
C GLY A 10 11.39 42.46 -7.75
N MET A 11 10.15 42.04 -7.59
CA MET A 11 9.75 41.11 -6.55
C MET A 11 10.21 39.69 -6.99
N VAL A 12 11.35 39.25 -6.45
CA VAL A 12 11.81 37.86 -6.58
C VAL A 12 10.90 37.02 -5.71
N ILE A 13 9.94 36.36 -6.31
CA ILE A 13 9.17 35.31 -5.66
C ILE A 13 10.10 34.10 -5.58
N ALA A 14 10.74 33.90 -4.45
CA ALA A 14 11.40 32.65 -4.13
C ALA A 14 10.29 31.59 -4.00
N ALA A 15 10.12 30.77 -5.03
CA ALA A 15 9.34 29.57 -4.94
C ALA A 15 10.04 28.66 -3.92
N MET A 16 9.56 28.64 -2.69
CA MET A 16 9.90 27.60 -1.75
C MET A 16 9.30 26.31 -2.30
N VAL A 17 10.12 25.53 -2.98
CA VAL A 17 9.84 24.11 -3.20
C VAL A 17 9.89 23.51 -1.80
N ALA A 18 8.71 23.40 -1.17
CA ALA A 18 8.55 22.55 -0.01
C ALA A 18 8.78 21.13 -0.52
N THR A 19 10.00 20.63 -0.41
CA THR A 19 10.23 19.21 -0.35
C THR A 19 9.40 18.76 0.84
N ALA A 20 8.24 18.14 0.53
CA ALA A 20 7.52 17.42 1.52
C ALA A 20 8.47 16.29 1.95
N ILE A 21 9.25 16.57 3.00
CA ILE A 21 9.82 15.52 3.84
C ILE A 21 8.57 14.71 4.20
N ALA A 22 8.50 13.47 3.72
CA ALA A 22 7.46 12.57 4.13
C ALA A 22 7.49 12.62 5.65
N GLN A 23 6.55 13.37 6.23
CA GLN A 23 6.39 13.42 7.67
C GLN A 23 6.28 11.95 8.06
N ASP A 24 7.02 11.53 9.07
CA ASP A 24 6.86 10.22 9.65
C ASP A 24 5.38 10.07 9.97
N ALA A 25 4.64 9.50 9.01
CA ALA A 25 3.25 9.14 9.26
C ALA A 25 3.29 8.23 10.48
N ASP A 26 2.43 8.48 11.45
CA ASP A 26 2.41 7.74 12.70
C ASP A 26 2.04 6.28 12.43
N TYR A 27 3.04 5.47 12.12
CA TYR A 27 2.88 4.03 12.00
C TYR A 27 2.76 3.44 13.39
N ARG A 28 1.71 2.67 13.61
CA ARG A 28 1.53 1.91 14.84
C ARG A 28 2.54 0.75 14.89
N GLU A 29 3.46 0.80 15.85
CA GLU A 29 4.43 -0.28 16.09
C GLU A 29 3.71 -1.54 16.59
N VAL A 30 3.98 -2.67 15.95
CA VAL A 30 3.42 -3.97 16.29
C VAL A 30 4.46 -5.08 16.18
N GLU A 31 4.22 -6.16 16.87
CA GLU A 31 5.08 -7.34 16.79
C GLU A 31 4.77 -8.18 15.54
N SER A 32 5.74 -9.00 15.13
CA SER A 32 5.56 -10.02 14.09
C SER A 32 5.26 -11.38 14.77
N PRO A 33 4.26 -12.15 14.30
CA PRO A 33 3.35 -11.83 13.19
C PRO A 33 2.26 -10.83 13.60
N PHE A 34 1.89 -10.00 12.65
CA PHE A 34 0.78 -9.04 12.77
C PHE A 34 -0.44 -9.53 11.98
N GLN A 35 -1.63 -9.24 12.49
CA GLN A 35 -2.88 -9.53 11.79
C GLN A 35 -3.96 -8.51 12.15
N ASP A 36 -4.74 -8.08 11.17
CA ASP A 36 -5.86 -7.16 11.35
C ASP A 36 -6.81 -7.20 10.14
N SER A 37 -8.06 -6.76 10.34
CA SER A 37 -9.08 -6.67 9.30
C SER A 37 -9.24 -5.25 8.80
N TYR A 38 -9.46 -5.11 7.49
CA TYR A 38 -9.64 -3.82 6.82
C TYR A 38 -10.82 -3.89 5.86
N GLU A 39 -11.53 -2.79 5.70
CA GLU A 39 -12.46 -2.64 4.59
C GLU A 39 -11.71 -2.78 3.26
N PHE A 40 -12.29 -3.50 2.33
CA PHE A 40 -11.65 -3.80 1.06
C PHE A 40 -12.50 -3.35 -0.12
N THR A 41 -11.86 -2.69 -1.06
CA THR A 41 -12.43 -2.34 -2.37
C THR A 41 -11.38 -2.60 -3.45
N VAL A 42 -11.75 -3.38 -4.46
CA VAL A 42 -10.91 -3.60 -5.66
C VAL A 42 -10.57 -2.25 -6.31
N ASN A 43 -9.37 -2.11 -6.84
CA ASN A 43 -8.82 -0.90 -7.45
C ASN A 43 -8.63 0.29 -6.49
N THR A 44 -8.69 0.07 -5.19
CA THR A 44 -8.41 1.08 -4.18
C THR A 44 -7.28 0.60 -3.28
N ASP A 45 -6.26 1.45 -3.11
CA ASP A 45 -5.15 1.13 -2.23
C ASP A 45 -5.55 1.27 -0.77
N LEU A 46 -5.15 0.29 0.01
CA LEU A 46 -5.22 0.26 1.45
C LEU A 46 -3.87 0.66 2.03
N GLN A 47 -3.88 1.52 3.01
CA GLN A 47 -2.68 1.88 3.79
C GLN A 47 -2.82 1.30 5.20
N PRO A 48 -2.16 0.18 5.52
CA PRO A 48 -2.30 -0.46 6.83
C PRO A 48 -1.82 0.41 7.99
N MET A 49 -0.87 1.32 7.77
CA MET A 49 -0.31 2.24 8.75
C MET A 49 0.25 1.53 10.00
N VAL A 50 0.90 0.41 9.78
CA VAL A 50 1.57 -0.38 10.84
C VAL A 50 3.04 -0.57 10.50
N ALA A 51 3.86 -0.63 11.56
CA ALA A 51 5.25 -1.04 11.47
C ALA A 51 5.40 -2.40 12.17
N VAL A 52 5.49 -3.45 11.38
CA VAL A 52 5.61 -4.84 11.87
C VAL A 52 7.08 -5.15 12.10
N ALA A 53 7.48 -5.29 13.34
CA ALA A 53 8.89 -5.52 13.74
C ALA A 53 9.86 -4.58 12.99
N GLY A 54 9.54 -3.29 12.93
CA GLY A 54 10.35 -2.26 12.28
C GLY A 54 10.20 -2.17 10.76
N VAL A 55 9.26 -2.91 10.16
CA VAL A 55 8.92 -2.81 8.74
C VAL A 55 7.59 -2.08 8.58
N ARG A 56 7.64 -0.85 8.07
CA ARG A 56 6.44 -0.05 7.79
C ARG A 56 5.71 -0.61 6.58
N TRP A 57 4.47 -0.97 6.74
CA TRP A 57 3.60 -1.42 5.66
C TRP A 57 2.86 -0.24 5.07
N THR A 58 3.31 0.23 3.93
CA THR A 58 2.85 1.48 3.33
C THR A 58 1.66 1.29 2.39
N ARG A 59 1.52 0.11 1.77
CA ARG A 59 0.53 -0.13 0.73
C ARG A 59 0.15 -1.60 0.61
N PHE A 60 -1.14 -1.83 0.46
CA PHE A 60 -1.73 -3.08 -0.03
C PHE A 60 -2.83 -2.74 -1.02
N GLY A 61 -2.79 -3.29 -2.21
CA GLY A 61 -3.81 -3.06 -3.22
C GLY A 61 -3.99 -4.28 -4.11
N ILE A 62 -5.22 -4.49 -4.54
CA ILE A 62 -5.58 -5.48 -5.55
C ILE A 62 -6.35 -4.77 -6.65
N SER A 63 -5.81 -4.81 -7.86
CA SER A 63 -6.40 -4.19 -9.02
C SER A 63 -6.76 -5.21 -10.08
N VAL A 64 -7.85 -4.95 -10.79
CA VAL A 64 -8.26 -5.67 -11.99
C VAL A 64 -8.09 -4.78 -13.21
N LYS A 65 -7.79 -5.39 -14.34
CA LYS A 65 -7.60 -4.68 -15.59
C LYS A 65 -8.96 -4.34 -16.22
N GLY A 66 -9.07 -3.12 -16.80
CA GLY A 66 -10.26 -2.67 -17.52
C GLY A 66 -11.23 -1.89 -16.64
N ASP A 67 -12.52 -1.85 -17.04
CA ASP A 67 -13.56 -1.01 -16.45
C ASP A 67 -14.07 -1.50 -15.07
N GLY A 68 -13.40 -2.46 -14.48
CA GLY A 68 -13.77 -2.99 -13.18
C GLY A 68 -14.97 -3.93 -13.18
N GLU A 69 -15.49 -4.29 -14.36
CA GLU A 69 -16.54 -5.28 -14.46
C GLU A 69 -15.96 -6.69 -14.29
N ILE A 70 -16.39 -7.35 -13.23
CA ILE A 70 -15.90 -8.67 -12.83
C ILE A 70 -16.96 -9.70 -13.10
N ASP A 71 -16.64 -10.68 -13.97
CA ASP A 71 -17.51 -11.81 -14.25
C ASP A 71 -17.44 -12.82 -13.09
N PRO A 72 -18.55 -13.04 -12.35
CA PRO A 72 -18.56 -13.96 -11.22
C PRO A 72 -18.31 -15.41 -11.57
N GLU A 73 -18.47 -15.79 -12.82
CA GLU A 73 -18.32 -17.19 -13.28
C GLU A 73 -16.90 -17.50 -13.78
N LYS A 74 -16.01 -16.52 -13.77
CA LYS A 74 -14.64 -16.65 -14.28
C LYS A 74 -13.59 -16.33 -13.25
N GLU A 75 -12.42 -16.95 -13.42
CA GLU A 75 -11.20 -16.51 -12.77
C GLU A 75 -10.76 -15.17 -13.34
N THR A 76 -10.49 -14.21 -12.46
CA THR A 76 -10.10 -12.86 -12.84
C THR A 76 -8.61 -12.67 -12.59
N PRO A 77 -7.84 -12.26 -13.61
CA PRO A 77 -6.45 -11.83 -13.42
C PRO A 77 -6.41 -10.57 -12.54
N VAL A 78 -5.64 -10.61 -11.47
CA VAL A 78 -5.45 -9.49 -10.57
C VAL A 78 -3.98 -9.14 -10.42
N THR A 79 -3.70 -7.89 -10.12
CA THR A 79 -2.39 -7.40 -9.73
C THR A 79 -2.43 -7.04 -8.25
N VAL A 80 -1.55 -7.63 -7.47
CA VAL A 80 -1.37 -7.32 -6.04
C VAL A 80 -0.17 -6.41 -5.90
N GLU A 81 -0.37 -5.26 -5.29
CA GLU A 81 0.68 -4.28 -5.05
C GLU A 81 0.93 -4.14 -3.56
N LEU A 82 2.18 -4.35 -3.18
CA LEU A 82 2.66 -4.27 -1.80
C LEU A 82 3.74 -3.20 -1.70
N GLY A 83 3.73 -2.44 -0.62
CA GLY A 83 4.76 -1.45 -0.33
C GLY A 83 5.25 -1.55 1.11
N PHE A 84 6.58 -1.55 1.30
CA PHE A 84 7.24 -1.64 2.59
C PHE A 84 8.43 -0.70 2.69
N VAL A 85 8.67 -0.18 3.89
CA VAL A 85 9.92 0.49 4.26
C VAL A 85 10.50 -0.24 5.46
N ASN A 86 11.63 -0.90 5.25
CA ASN A 86 12.33 -1.61 6.33
C ASN A 86 13.25 -0.64 7.07
N THR A 87 12.92 -0.31 8.31
CA THR A 87 13.74 0.56 9.16
C THR A 87 14.81 -0.18 9.95
N ASN A 88 14.88 -1.51 9.84
CA ASN A 88 15.95 -2.31 10.45
C ASN A 88 17.27 -2.13 9.69
N SER A 89 18.38 -2.40 10.35
CA SER A 89 19.73 -2.31 9.76
C SER A 89 20.05 -3.45 8.77
N GLU A 90 19.27 -4.54 8.82
CA GLU A 90 19.45 -5.71 7.98
C GLU A 90 18.27 -5.90 7.03
N SER A 91 18.50 -6.56 5.90
CA SER A 91 17.45 -6.98 4.99
C SER A 91 16.56 -8.03 5.64
N VAL A 92 15.25 -7.94 5.38
CA VAL A 92 14.25 -8.89 5.86
C VAL A 92 13.42 -9.43 4.72
N LYS A 93 12.73 -10.55 4.94
CA LYS A 93 11.68 -11.03 4.05
C LYS A 93 10.32 -10.79 4.69
N VAL A 94 9.38 -10.32 3.89
CA VAL A 94 8.02 -10.03 4.33
C VAL A 94 7.08 -11.04 3.67
N LEU A 95 6.36 -11.79 4.49
CA LEU A 95 5.27 -12.67 4.06
C LEU A 95 3.95 -11.97 4.33
N VAL A 96 3.10 -11.87 3.31
CA VAL A 96 1.73 -11.38 3.43
C VAL A 96 0.75 -12.46 3.01
N ILE A 97 -0.26 -12.67 3.83
CA ILE A 97 -1.41 -13.53 3.53
C ILE A 97 -2.66 -12.69 3.66
N ALA A 98 -3.52 -12.74 2.65
CA ALA A 98 -4.81 -12.07 2.64
C ALA A 98 -5.94 -13.12 2.66
N LEU A 99 -6.84 -13.01 3.63
CA LEU A 99 -8.09 -13.75 3.65
C LEU A 99 -9.20 -12.80 3.17
N PHE A 100 -9.90 -13.19 2.12
CA PHE A 100 -11.04 -12.45 1.59
C PHE A 100 -12.29 -12.84 2.36
N GLU A 101 -12.97 -11.87 2.90
CA GLU A 101 -14.15 -12.09 3.74
C GLU A 101 -15.35 -11.33 3.20
N ASP A 102 -16.53 -11.92 3.36
CA ASP A 102 -17.79 -11.28 3.04
C ASP A 102 -18.22 -10.27 4.12
N GLU A 103 -19.39 -9.68 3.96
CA GLU A 103 -19.98 -8.72 4.91
C GLU A 103 -20.20 -9.29 6.33
N ASN A 104 -20.27 -10.61 6.46
CA ASN A 104 -20.45 -11.31 7.73
C ASN A 104 -19.13 -11.81 8.34
N GLY A 105 -17.99 -11.53 7.71
CA GLY A 105 -16.69 -12.00 8.15
C GLY A 105 -16.41 -13.47 7.82
N VAL A 106 -17.17 -14.06 6.89
CA VAL A 106 -16.93 -15.43 6.41
C VAL A 106 -15.81 -15.40 5.39
N THR A 107 -14.78 -16.21 5.59
CA THR A 107 -13.67 -16.36 4.64
C THR A 107 -14.13 -17.02 3.36
N LEU A 108 -13.93 -16.34 2.24
CA LEU A 108 -14.29 -16.79 0.91
C LEU A 108 -13.11 -17.44 0.18
N ASP A 109 -11.91 -16.89 0.37
CA ASP A 109 -10.68 -17.37 -0.24
C ASP A 109 -9.44 -16.87 0.53
N ARG A 110 -8.30 -17.46 0.21
CA ARG A 110 -7.00 -17.16 0.81
C ARG A 110 -5.97 -16.93 -0.29
N LEU A 111 -5.25 -15.82 -0.19
CA LEU A 111 -4.13 -15.51 -1.06
C LEU A 111 -2.84 -15.40 -0.25
N GLU A 112 -1.89 -16.25 -0.54
CA GLU A 112 -0.53 -16.14 -0.02
C GLU A 112 0.35 -15.45 -1.05
N CYS A 113 0.81 -14.24 -0.72
CA CYS A 113 1.69 -13.48 -1.60
C CYS A 113 3.11 -14.06 -1.59
N ALA A 114 3.80 -13.92 -2.71
CA ALA A 114 5.22 -14.25 -2.76
C ALA A 114 5.99 -13.35 -1.77
N LYS A 115 6.96 -13.94 -1.06
CA LYS A 115 7.77 -13.20 -0.09
C LYS A 115 8.52 -12.04 -0.75
N VAL A 116 8.50 -10.89 -0.09
CA VAL A 116 9.16 -9.66 -0.54
C VAL A 116 10.42 -9.45 0.27
N LYS A 117 11.56 -9.36 -0.40
CA LYS A 117 12.82 -8.99 0.26
C LYS A 117 12.91 -7.47 0.35
N ALA A 118 12.91 -6.93 1.57
CA ALA A 118 13.02 -5.51 1.84
C ALA A 118 14.41 -5.17 2.40
N GLY A 119 15.18 -4.39 1.64
CA GLY A 119 16.49 -3.88 2.07
C GLY A 119 16.34 -2.78 3.12
N SER A 120 17.40 -2.55 3.90
CA SER A 120 17.42 -1.51 4.94
C SER A 120 17.18 -0.11 4.38
N ASP A 121 16.35 0.67 5.07
CA ASP A 121 16.07 2.09 4.80
C ASP A 121 15.64 2.43 3.37
N ARG A 122 14.99 1.49 2.69
CA ARG A 122 14.51 1.66 1.32
C ARG A 122 13.04 1.32 1.20
N LEU A 123 12.32 2.12 0.40
CA LEU A 123 11.00 1.73 -0.07
C LEU A 123 11.14 0.54 -1.03
N LYS A 124 10.47 -0.53 -0.71
CA LYS A 124 10.32 -1.70 -1.57
C LYS A 124 8.87 -1.82 -2.02
N GLU A 125 8.67 -1.72 -3.32
CA GLU A 125 7.38 -2.01 -3.94
C GLU A 125 7.45 -3.36 -4.64
N SER A 126 6.40 -4.17 -4.48
CA SER A 126 6.25 -5.47 -5.12
C SER A 126 4.95 -5.50 -5.91
N VAL A 127 5.03 -5.93 -7.15
CA VAL A 127 3.89 -6.12 -8.04
C VAL A 127 3.82 -7.59 -8.41
N GLN A 128 2.76 -8.25 -7.98
CA GLN A 128 2.56 -9.69 -8.16
C GLN A 128 1.26 -9.95 -8.90
N LYS A 129 1.24 -10.98 -9.73
CA LYS A 129 0.06 -11.34 -10.53
C LYS A 129 -0.51 -12.66 -10.05
N TYR A 130 -1.82 -12.67 -9.86
CA TYR A 130 -2.59 -13.85 -9.44
C TYR A 130 -3.88 -13.96 -10.23
N ARG A 131 -4.60 -15.05 -9.99
CA ARG A 131 -5.98 -15.22 -10.44
C ARG A 131 -6.87 -15.49 -9.23
N ILE A 132 -7.97 -14.77 -9.17
CA ILE A 132 -8.94 -14.90 -8.09
C ILE A 132 -10.32 -15.06 -8.74
N SER A 133 -11.15 -15.93 -8.18
CA SER A 133 -12.54 -16.10 -8.63
C SER A 133 -13.26 -14.75 -8.65
N GLY A 134 -13.94 -14.46 -9.76
CA GLY A 134 -14.74 -13.24 -9.87
C GLY A 134 -15.87 -13.20 -8.86
N ALA A 135 -16.45 -14.33 -8.48
CA ALA A 135 -17.45 -14.43 -7.43
C ALA A 135 -16.87 -14.00 -6.06
N VAL A 136 -15.65 -14.43 -5.74
CA VAL A 136 -14.95 -14.03 -4.52
C VAL A 136 -14.71 -12.52 -4.51
N LEU A 137 -14.15 -11.96 -5.58
CA LEU A 137 -13.87 -10.54 -5.68
C LEU A 137 -15.13 -9.67 -5.50
N ARG A 138 -16.25 -10.11 -6.08
CA ARG A 138 -17.54 -9.40 -5.96
C ARG A 138 -18.17 -9.49 -4.58
N ALA A 139 -18.01 -10.61 -3.89
CA ALA A 139 -18.58 -10.84 -2.56
C ALA A 139 -17.71 -10.29 -1.42
N THR A 140 -16.42 -10.04 -1.67
CA THR A 140 -15.48 -9.57 -0.65
C THR A 140 -15.82 -8.14 -0.23
N ARG A 141 -15.90 -7.92 1.09
CA ARG A 141 -16.13 -6.61 1.72
C ARG A 141 -15.02 -6.25 2.67
N GLN A 142 -14.32 -7.24 3.20
CA GLN A 142 -13.20 -7.07 4.11
C GLN A 142 -12.05 -7.96 3.67
N VAL A 143 -10.85 -7.55 4.03
CA VAL A 143 -9.66 -8.38 3.91
C VAL A 143 -9.01 -8.49 5.27
N TYR A 144 -8.77 -9.72 5.71
CA TYR A 144 -7.98 -10.00 6.88
C TYR A 144 -6.54 -10.20 6.44
N LEU A 145 -5.68 -9.31 6.86
CA LEU A 145 -4.28 -9.29 6.48
C LEU A 145 -3.40 -9.87 7.58
N PHE A 146 -2.55 -10.80 7.21
CA PHE A 146 -1.49 -11.35 8.04
C PHE A 146 -0.14 -10.92 7.46
N CYS A 147 0.76 -10.46 8.32
CA CYS A 147 2.11 -10.04 7.93
C CYS A 147 3.14 -10.63 8.90
N GLU A 148 4.12 -11.34 8.37
CA GLU A 148 5.22 -11.91 9.12
C GLU A 148 6.55 -11.45 8.58
N ILE A 149 7.46 -11.06 9.48
CA ILE A 149 8.81 -10.63 9.14
C ILE A 149 9.78 -11.75 9.47
N GLU A 150 10.49 -12.22 8.44
CA GLU A 150 11.54 -13.23 8.55
C GLU A 150 12.92 -12.56 8.43
N ARG A 151 13.82 -12.86 9.32
CA ARG A 151 15.22 -12.38 9.34
C ARG A 151 16.17 -13.43 8.82
#